data_463151cc918e912ec5c591e838dcd92f
#
_entry.id   463151cc918e912ec5c591e838dcd92f
#
_cell.length_a   1.000
_cell.length_b   1.000
_cell.length_c   1.000
_cell.angle_alpha   90.00
_cell.angle_beta   90.00
_cell.angle_gamma   90.00
#
_symmetry.space_group_name_H-M   'P 1'
#
loop_
_entity.id
_entity.type
_entity.pdbx_description
1 polymer ?
#
loop_
_entity_poly.entity_id
_entity_poly.type
_entity_poly.pdbx_seq_one_letter_code
_entity_poly.pdbx_strand_id
1 'polypeptide(L)'
;MTRKATGSILLVLLSLYFLTCAAQKPAEKFTIRSGVNVSHWLSQSEKRGEERLAYITAADFAKIAAIGFDHVRIPVDEVQLWDSTGTREEEAFNLLHMAVNAALANKLRVIVDLHIIRSHYFNAKSNTLWTDPREQEKLADMWRQLSAEMRRYSVSMVAYELLNEAVADNPEDWNSLVAMLIRQIRADEPERTIVIGSNRWQAANTFPDLRVPENDAHIILSYHFYTPFALTHHQAWWTDFSEYGGPVNYPGQVVDTLLYRDLSPTAAATMRNWANGYFDKARLEREMAPAIQYAREKKLPLYCGEFGVYPTIDNEIRLRYYQDLTDIFRANNVAYCHWCYKGDFPILDEKGEPDSRLVAILTAK
;
A
#
# COMPACT_ATOMS: atom_id res chain seq x y z
N MET A 1 -94.72 -4.55 28.61
CA MET A 1 -93.43 -5.21 28.96
C MET A 1 -92.54 -5.00 27.77
N THR A 2 -91.67 -4.02 27.74
CA THR A 2 -90.78 -3.67 26.68
C THR A 2 -89.33 -3.79 27.18
N ARG A 3 -88.60 -4.76 26.72
CA ARG A 3 -87.15 -4.94 27.00
C ARG A 3 -86.34 -4.01 26.11
N LYS A 4 -85.56 -3.13 26.72
CA LYS A 4 -84.53 -2.33 26.07
C LYS A 4 -83.27 -3.22 25.92
N ALA A 5 -82.76 -3.35 24.68
CA ALA A 5 -81.45 -3.93 24.40
C ALA A 5 -80.39 -2.83 24.38
N THR A 6 -79.44 -2.90 25.28
CA THR A 6 -78.24 -2.10 25.28
C THR A 6 -77.16 -2.72 24.46
N GLY A 7 -76.83 -2.11 23.31
CA GLY A 7 -75.70 -2.51 22.49
C GLY A 7 -74.42 -1.87 22.94
N SER A 8 -73.46 -2.64 23.36
CA SER A 8 -72.10 -2.19 23.66
C SER A 8 -71.29 -2.10 22.38
N ILE A 9 -70.82 -0.91 22.00
CA ILE A 9 -69.91 -0.66 20.89
C ILE A 9 -68.48 -0.90 21.41
N LEU A 10 -67.84 -1.91 20.95
CA LEU A 10 -66.45 -2.22 21.22
C LEU A 10 -65.54 -1.43 20.22
N LEU A 11 -64.91 -0.33 20.71
CA LEU A 11 -63.91 0.40 19.91
C LEU A 11 -62.61 -0.35 19.90
N VAL A 12 -62.25 -0.95 18.75
CA VAL A 12 -60.92 -1.54 18.51
C VAL A 12 -59.99 -0.44 18.02
N LEU A 13 -59.12 0.03 18.91
CA LEU A 13 -58.02 0.93 18.57
C LEU A 13 -56.90 0.11 17.87
N LEU A 14 -56.84 0.20 16.54
CA LEU A 14 -55.68 -0.29 15.78
C LEU A 14 -54.50 0.70 15.95
N SER A 15 -53.55 0.34 16.78
CA SER A 15 -52.27 1.04 16.87
C SER A 15 -51.39 0.68 15.65
N LEU A 16 -51.36 1.55 14.63
CA LEU A 16 -50.38 1.46 13.54
C LEU A 16 -49.00 1.84 14.11
N TYR A 17 -48.16 0.85 14.37
CA TYR A 17 -46.75 1.03 14.54
C TYR A 17 -46.11 1.33 13.15
N PHE A 18 -45.84 2.60 12.86
CA PHE A 18 -44.95 2.97 11.79
C PHE A 18 -43.54 2.61 12.24
N LEU A 19 -43.01 1.46 11.78
CA LEU A 19 -41.57 1.19 11.74
C LEU A 19 -40.96 2.22 10.78
N THR A 20 -40.46 3.33 11.29
CA THR A 20 -39.55 4.19 10.56
C THR A 20 -38.27 3.40 10.34
N CYS A 21 -38.16 2.73 9.20
CA CYS A 21 -36.88 2.23 8.71
C CYS A 21 -36.01 3.47 8.47
N ALA A 22 -35.22 3.86 9.47
CA ALA A 22 -34.20 4.87 9.26
C ALA A 22 -33.28 4.33 8.17
N ALA A 23 -33.32 4.94 6.98
CA ALA A 23 -32.38 4.61 5.92
C ALA A 23 -31.00 4.78 6.50
N GLN A 24 -30.28 3.68 6.71
CA GLN A 24 -28.91 3.67 7.18
C GLN A 24 -28.11 4.47 6.15
N LYS A 25 -27.48 5.58 6.57
CA LYS A 25 -26.59 6.32 5.69
C LYS A 25 -25.59 5.32 5.08
N PRO A 26 -25.37 5.35 3.75
CA PRO A 26 -24.35 4.50 3.16
C PRO A 26 -23.05 4.63 3.95
N ALA A 27 -22.40 3.52 4.26
CA ALA A 27 -21.12 3.55 4.95
C ALA A 27 -20.15 4.45 4.16
N GLU A 28 -19.45 5.33 4.87
CA GLU A 28 -18.46 6.21 4.24
C GLU A 28 -17.39 5.34 3.58
N LYS A 29 -17.10 5.59 2.30
CA LYS A 29 -16.11 4.80 1.55
C LYS A 29 -14.69 5.10 2.05
N PHE A 30 -13.84 4.10 2.03
CA PHE A 30 -12.40 4.27 2.21
C PHE A 30 -11.84 5.05 1.00
N THR A 31 -11.35 6.26 1.24
CA THR A 31 -10.80 7.14 0.18
C THR A 31 -9.50 7.74 0.64
N ILE A 32 -8.47 7.69 -0.19
CA ILE A 32 -7.12 8.16 0.09
C ILE A 32 -6.62 9.05 -1.05
N ARG A 33 -5.60 9.87 -0.77
CA ARG A 33 -4.97 10.75 -1.75
C ARG A 33 -3.45 10.68 -1.65
N SER A 34 -2.87 11.17 -0.56
CA SER A 34 -1.42 11.18 -0.35
C SER A 34 -1.07 10.66 1.03
N GLY A 35 -0.16 9.71 1.09
CA GLY A 35 0.26 9.05 2.31
C GLY A 35 1.75 8.79 2.39
N VAL A 36 2.15 8.12 3.46
CA VAL A 36 3.52 7.70 3.68
C VAL A 36 3.56 6.29 4.28
N ASN A 37 4.52 5.49 3.83
CA ASN A 37 4.81 4.17 4.36
C ASN A 37 5.51 4.26 5.72
N VAL A 38 5.01 3.53 6.72
CA VAL A 38 5.63 3.41 8.05
C VAL A 38 6.41 2.09 8.09
N SER A 39 7.52 2.08 7.34
CA SER A 39 8.38 0.92 7.12
C SER A 39 9.54 0.82 8.12
N HIS A 40 10.40 -0.21 7.98
CA HIS A 40 11.59 -0.48 8.80
C HIS A 40 11.30 -0.63 10.30
N TRP A 41 10.10 -1.10 10.61
CA TRP A 41 9.57 -1.26 11.96
C TRP A 41 8.93 -2.64 12.18
N LEU A 42 7.68 -2.84 11.74
CA LEU A 42 7.00 -4.14 11.72
C LEU A 42 7.27 -4.90 10.41
N SER A 43 8.05 -4.31 9.51
CA SER A 43 8.53 -4.89 8.26
C SER A 43 9.95 -4.43 7.98
N GLN A 44 10.71 -5.24 7.25
CA GLN A 44 12.09 -4.97 6.84
C GLN A 44 12.98 -4.55 8.02
N SER A 45 12.83 -5.22 9.16
CA SER A 45 13.48 -4.85 10.40
C SER A 45 13.73 -6.08 11.27
N GLU A 46 14.88 -6.10 11.92
CA GLU A 46 15.22 -7.09 12.94
C GLU A 46 14.98 -6.58 14.36
N LYS A 47 14.53 -5.34 14.52
CA LYS A 47 14.26 -4.70 15.81
C LYS A 47 13.25 -5.49 16.64
N ARG A 48 13.55 -5.64 17.93
CA ARG A 48 12.69 -6.29 18.93
C ARG A 48 12.76 -5.53 20.27
N GLY A 49 11.80 -5.79 21.16
CA GLY A 49 11.77 -5.18 22.49
C GLY A 49 11.84 -3.65 22.44
N GLU A 50 12.66 -3.05 23.32
CA GLU A 50 12.73 -1.58 23.47
C GLU A 50 13.08 -0.84 22.18
N GLU A 51 13.94 -1.40 21.35
CA GLU A 51 14.32 -0.77 20.07
C GLU A 51 13.11 -0.70 19.12
N ARG A 52 12.31 -1.77 19.04
CA ARG A 52 11.08 -1.81 18.25
C ARG A 52 10.01 -0.88 18.82
N LEU A 53 9.86 -0.84 20.15
CA LEU A 53 8.90 0.03 20.85
C LEU A 53 9.21 1.51 20.65
N ALA A 54 10.49 1.89 20.57
CA ALA A 54 10.94 3.28 20.45
C ALA A 54 10.98 3.79 19.01
N TYR A 55 11.03 2.91 18.01
CA TYR A 55 11.27 3.32 16.62
C TYR A 55 10.10 4.08 16.01
N ILE A 56 8.87 3.60 16.21
CA ILE A 56 7.61 4.27 15.85
C ILE A 56 6.71 4.36 17.07
N THR A 57 6.22 5.56 17.34
CA THR A 57 5.37 5.86 18.49
C THR A 57 4.08 6.56 18.05
N ALA A 58 3.11 6.71 18.94
CA ALA A 58 1.88 7.45 18.65
C ALA A 58 2.14 8.91 18.22
N ALA A 59 3.23 9.53 18.68
CA ALA A 59 3.62 10.88 18.28
C ALA A 59 4.02 10.99 16.81
N ASP A 60 4.56 9.92 16.21
CA ASP A 60 4.90 9.89 14.79
C ASP A 60 3.65 10.02 13.92
N PHE A 61 2.53 9.40 14.28
CA PHE A 61 1.26 9.53 13.54
C PHE A 61 0.67 10.93 13.64
N ALA A 62 0.81 11.60 14.79
CA ALA A 62 0.43 12.99 14.93
C ALA A 62 1.30 13.90 14.04
N LYS A 63 2.62 13.63 13.95
CA LYS A 63 3.55 14.35 13.06
C LYS A 63 3.18 14.11 11.59
N ILE A 64 2.91 12.87 11.18
CA ILE A 64 2.48 12.52 9.81
C ILE A 64 1.20 13.28 9.42
N ALA A 65 0.19 13.33 10.31
CA ALA A 65 -1.03 14.09 10.07
C ALA A 65 -0.79 15.60 9.98
N ALA A 66 0.07 16.15 10.86
CA ALA A 66 0.46 17.57 10.85
C ALA A 66 1.21 17.97 9.58
N ILE A 67 1.98 17.07 8.98
CA ILE A 67 2.64 17.24 7.69
C ILE A 67 1.60 17.41 6.55
N GLY A 68 0.42 16.81 6.67
CA GLY A 68 -0.68 16.96 5.70
C GLY A 68 -1.03 15.71 4.91
N PHE A 69 -0.47 14.56 5.26
CA PHE A 69 -0.89 13.27 4.71
C PHE A 69 -2.29 12.88 5.21
N ASP A 70 -3.02 12.09 4.43
CA ASP A 70 -4.37 11.62 4.77
C ASP A 70 -4.44 10.12 5.09
N HIS A 71 -3.36 9.39 4.85
CA HIS A 71 -3.25 7.97 5.18
C HIS A 71 -1.81 7.52 5.44
N VAL A 72 -1.70 6.37 6.06
CA VAL A 72 -0.46 5.62 6.20
C VAL A 72 -0.64 4.21 5.64
N ARG A 73 0.40 3.67 5.01
CA ARG A 73 0.54 2.25 4.72
C ARG A 73 1.48 1.67 5.78
N ILE A 74 1.05 0.61 6.44
CA ILE A 74 1.81 -0.06 7.52
C ILE A 74 2.17 -1.45 7.01
N PRO A 75 3.38 -1.61 6.44
CA PRO A 75 3.88 -2.92 6.08
C PRO A 75 4.19 -3.74 7.32
N VAL A 76 3.80 -5.02 7.30
CA VAL A 76 4.05 -5.99 8.35
C VAL A 76 4.61 -7.29 7.77
N ASP A 77 5.67 -7.81 8.39
CA ASP A 77 6.27 -9.08 7.99
C ASP A 77 5.74 -10.23 8.86
N GLU A 78 5.62 -11.42 8.25
CA GLU A 78 5.27 -12.63 8.99
C GLU A 78 6.21 -12.83 10.20
N VAL A 79 7.51 -12.63 10.03
CA VAL A 79 8.51 -12.82 11.10
C VAL A 79 8.40 -11.82 12.25
N GLN A 80 7.64 -10.74 12.09
CA GLN A 80 7.34 -9.78 13.14
C GLN A 80 6.09 -10.17 13.92
N LEU A 81 5.05 -10.66 13.23
CA LEU A 81 3.75 -10.94 13.82
C LEU A 81 3.59 -12.38 14.30
N TRP A 82 4.37 -13.32 13.75
CA TRP A 82 4.33 -14.73 14.13
C TRP A 82 5.75 -15.31 14.23
N ASP A 83 5.95 -16.16 15.22
CA ASP A 83 7.19 -16.93 15.35
C ASP A 83 7.32 -18.02 14.26
N SER A 84 8.38 -18.82 14.34
CA SER A 84 8.63 -19.89 13.35
C SER A 84 7.63 -21.05 13.43
N THR A 85 6.84 -21.13 14.49
CA THR A 85 5.79 -22.15 14.70
C THR A 85 4.42 -21.66 14.25
N GLY A 86 4.29 -20.37 13.88
CA GLY A 86 3.04 -19.70 13.56
C GLY A 86 2.29 -19.18 14.80
N THR A 87 2.94 -19.19 15.96
CA THR A 87 2.40 -18.59 17.18
C THR A 87 2.51 -17.07 17.10
N ARG A 88 1.46 -16.38 17.55
CA ARG A 88 1.39 -14.91 17.49
C ARG A 88 2.39 -14.27 18.44
N GLU A 89 3.04 -13.22 17.96
CA GLU A 89 3.87 -12.30 18.72
C GLU A 89 3.01 -11.14 19.25
N GLU A 90 2.46 -11.31 20.47
CA GLU A 90 1.49 -10.37 21.03
C GLU A 90 2.00 -8.92 21.13
N GLU A 91 3.30 -8.73 21.40
CA GLU A 91 3.90 -7.38 21.39
C GLU A 91 3.74 -6.71 20.03
N ALA A 92 4.00 -7.43 18.93
CA ALA A 92 3.89 -6.88 17.58
C ALA A 92 2.43 -6.59 17.19
N PHE A 93 1.48 -7.46 17.56
CA PHE A 93 0.05 -7.18 17.37
C PHE A 93 -0.40 -5.97 18.20
N ASN A 94 0.07 -5.81 19.44
CA ASN A 94 -0.22 -4.63 20.25
C ASN A 94 0.35 -3.35 19.63
N LEU A 95 1.54 -3.41 19.03
CA LEU A 95 2.13 -2.30 18.29
C LEU A 95 1.33 -1.96 17.02
N LEU A 96 0.86 -2.95 16.28
CA LEU A 96 -0.02 -2.73 15.14
C LEU A 96 -1.33 -2.05 15.58
N HIS A 97 -1.94 -2.49 16.67
CA HIS A 97 -3.13 -1.83 17.24
C HIS A 97 -2.83 -0.41 17.72
N MET A 98 -1.69 -0.18 18.37
CA MET A 98 -1.25 1.18 18.75
C MET A 98 -1.15 2.07 17.53
N ALA A 99 -0.52 1.59 16.45
CA ALA A 99 -0.36 2.33 15.20
C ALA A 99 -1.70 2.69 14.56
N VAL A 100 -2.60 1.71 14.43
CA VAL A 100 -3.95 1.94 13.88
C VAL A 100 -4.70 2.95 14.74
N ASN A 101 -4.74 2.78 16.06
CA ASN A 101 -5.45 3.69 16.96
C ASN A 101 -4.87 5.12 16.91
N ALA A 102 -3.53 5.26 16.87
CA ALA A 102 -2.87 6.56 16.76
C ALA A 102 -3.15 7.24 15.42
N ALA A 103 -3.13 6.48 14.32
CA ALA A 103 -3.49 6.99 12.99
C ALA A 103 -4.94 7.49 12.97
N LEU A 104 -5.89 6.68 13.44
CA LEU A 104 -7.31 7.04 13.49
C LEU A 104 -7.59 8.26 14.38
N ALA A 105 -6.93 8.35 15.54
CA ALA A 105 -7.03 9.50 16.43
C ALA A 105 -6.59 10.82 15.76
N ASN A 106 -5.68 10.71 14.79
CA ASN A 106 -5.20 11.83 13.97
C ASN A 106 -5.90 11.92 12.60
N LYS A 107 -7.02 11.22 12.40
CA LYS A 107 -7.83 11.21 11.16
C LYS A 107 -7.09 10.67 9.93
N LEU A 108 -6.02 9.92 10.13
CA LEU A 108 -5.33 9.19 9.07
C LEU A 108 -6.06 7.88 8.81
N ARG A 109 -6.25 7.52 7.56
CA ARG A 109 -6.65 6.18 7.15
C ARG A 109 -5.44 5.24 7.16
N VAL A 110 -5.69 3.95 7.27
CA VAL A 110 -4.63 2.95 7.38
C VAL A 110 -4.82 1.88 6.32
N ILE A 111 -3.74 1.55 5.62
CA ILE A 111 -3.63 0.33 4.84
C ILE A 111 -2.69 -0.60 5.60
N VAL A 112 -3.19 -1.75 6.04
CA VAL A 112 -2.36 -2.82 6.61
C VAL A 112 -1.91 -3.70 5.45
N ASP A 113 -0.61 -3.78 5.24
CA ASP A 113 0.01 -4.51 4.14
C ASP A 113 0.80 -5.70 4.68
N LEU A 114 0.47 -6.91 4.22
CA LEU A 114 1.29 -8.09 4.49
C LEU A 114 2.47 -8.07 3.52
N HIS A 115 3.66 -7.72 4.04
CA HIS A 115 4.77 -7.27 3.22
C HIS A 115 5.73 -8.40 2.83
N ILE A 116 6.32 -9.07 3.81
CA ILE A 116 7.21 -10.21 3.59
C ILE A 116 6.68 -11.40 4.39
N ILE A 117 6.58 -12.54 3.71
CA ILE A 117 6.28 -13.82 4.35
C ILE A 117 7.40 -14.82 4.08
N ARG A 118 7.57 -15.81 4.95
CA ARG A 118 8.66 -16.80 4.84
C ARG A 118 8.65 -17.56 3.51
N SER A 119 7.48 -17.74 2.91
CA SER A 119 7.30 -18.42 1.62
C SER A 119 7.38 -17.49 0.41
N HIS A 120 7.41 -16.17 0.63
CA HIS A 120 7.55 -15.16 -0.41
C HIS A 120 8.33 -13.95 0.06
N TYR A 121 9.49 -13.74 -0.55
CA TYR A 121 10.26 -12.50 -0.49
C TYR A 121 10.51 -12.01 -1.91
N PHE A 122 10.12 -10.79 -2.21
CA PHE A 122 10.11 -10.23 -3.57
C PHE A 122 11.50 -10.16 -4.23
N ASN A 123 12.60 -10.20 -3.47
CA ASN A 123 13.97 -10.27 -3.97
C ASN A 123 14.55 -11.70 -3.92
N ALA A 124 13.80 -12.72 -3.50
CA ALA A 124 14.29 -14.09 -3.51
C ALA A 124 14.31 -14.66 -4.94
N LYS A 125 15.29 -15.53 -5.21
CA LYS A 125 15.39 -16.22 -6.51
C LYS A 125 14.26 -17.22 -6.76
N SER A 126 13.65 -17.73 -5.68
CA SER A 126 12.52 -18.65 -5.74
C SER A 126 11.65 -18.49 -4.48
N ASN A 127 10.34 -18.64 -4.66
CA ASN A 127 9.36 -18.51 -3.60
C ASN A 127 8.46 -19.75 -3.58
N THR A 128 8.40 -20.44 -2.42
CA THR A 128 7.60 -21.65 -2.26
C THR A 128 6.10 -21.38 -2.26
N LEU A 129 5.68 -20.13 -2.05
CA LEU A 129 4.29 -19.70 -2.11
C LEU A 129 3.58 -20.13 -3.40
N TRP A 130 4.31 -20.11 -4.53
CA TRP A 130 3.75 -20.40 -5.86
C TRP A 130 3.62 -21.89 -6.13
N THR A 131 4.38 -22.75 -5.44
CA THR A 131 4.51 -24.17 -5.74
C THR A 131 4.03 -25.11 -4.63
N ASP A 132 3.84 -24.62 -3.41
CA ASP A 132 3.38 -25.40 -2.27
C ASP A 132 1.98 -24.91 -1.78
N PRO A 133 0.91 -25.68 -1.99
CA PRO A 133 -0.42 -25.31 -1.51
C PRO A 133 -0.51 -25.06 0.01
N ARG A 134 0.37 -25.69 0.81
CA ARG A 134 0.41 -25.47 2.26
C ARG A 134 0.87 -24.04 2.61
N GLU A 135 1.74 -23.46 1.81
CA GLU A 135 2.16 -22.07 1.99
C GLU A 135 1.04 -21.07 1.62
N GLN A 136 0.21 -21.43 0.62
CA GLN A 136 -0.99 -20.65 0.29
C GLN A 136 -2.04 -20.73 1.40
N GLU A 137 -2.22 -21.91 2.02
CA GLU A 137 -3.08 -22.09 3.19
C GLU A 137 -2.58 -21.28 4.41
N LYS A 138 -1.26 -21.23 4.64
CA LYS A 138 -0.67 -20.39 5.70
C LYS A 138 -0.93 -18.91 5.45
N LEU A 139 -0.76 -18.43 4.22
CA LEU A 139 -1.08 -17.05 3.86
C LEU A 139 -2.56 -16.75 4.12
N ALA A 140 -3.46 -17.66 3.74
CA ALA A 140 -4.88 -17.54 4.01
C ALA A 140 -5.17 -17.52 5.53
N ASP A 141 -4.43 -18.29 6.34
CA ASP A 141 -4.56 -18.30 7.79
C ASP A 141 -4.05 -17.00 8.43
N MET A 142 -2.92 -16.47 7.97
CA MET A 142 -2.43 -15.15 8.40
C MET A 142 -3.48 -14.07 8.15
N TRP A 143 -4.13 -14.06 6.99
CA TRP A 143 -5.22 -13.12 6.71
C TRP A 143 -6.48 -13.37 7.54
N ARG A 144 -6.80 -14.62 7.90
CA ARG A 144 -7.88 -14.90 8.86
C ARG A 144 -7.60 -14.26 10.22
N GLN A 145 -6.38 -14.37 10.70
CA GLN A 145 -5.98 -13.80 11.97
C GLN A 145 -5.92 -12.26 11.92
N LEU A 146 -5.28 -11.68 10.89
CA LEU A 146 -5.20 -10.22 10.71
C LEU A 146 -6.60 -9.59 10.57
N SER A 147 -7.47 -10.16 9.73
CA SER A 147 -8.82 -9.63 9.56
C SER A 147 -9.66 -9.75 10.83
N ALA A 148 -9.51 -10.85 11.59
CA ALA A 148 -10.17 -11.00 12.90
C ALA A 148 -9.77 -9.89 13.89
N GLU A 149 -8.51 -9.43 13.86
CA GLU A 149 -8.04 -8.31 14.68
C GLU A 149 -8.50 -6.96 14.13
N MET A 150 -8.42 -6.77 12.81
CA MET A 150 -8.65 -5.47 12.19
C MET A 150 -10.14 -5.16 11.95
N ARG A 151 -11.04 -6.13 11.92
CA ARG A 151 -12.50 -5.91 11.69
C ARG A 151 -13.19 -5.06 12.74
N ARG A 152 -12.57 -4.86 13.92
CA ARG A 152 -13.04 -3.92 14.94
C ARG A 152 -13.00 -2.46 14.51
N TYR A 153 -12.19 -2.15 13.49
CA TYR A 153 -12.03 -0.80 12.94
C TYR A 153 -12.96 -0.57 11.75
N SER A 154 -13.43 0.68 11.61
CA SER A 154 -14.33 1.05 10.52
C SER A 154 -13.77 0.69 9.15
N VAL A 155 -14.62 0.18 8.26
CA VAL A 155 -14.28 -0.11 6.86
C VAL A 155 -13.93 1.14 6.06
N SER A 156 -14.35 2.35 6.52
CA SER A 156 -13.96 3.62 5.91
C SER A 156 -12.58 4.11 6.35
N MET A 157 -11.97 3.47 7.37
CA MET A 157 -10.72 3.94 7.97
C MET A 157 -9.57 2.96 7.82
N VAL A 158 -9.84 1.66 7.68
CA VAL A 158 -8.82 0.62 7.56
C VAL A 158 -9.07 -0.23 6.32
N ALA A 159 -8.05 -0.43 5.50
CA ALA A 159 -8.02 -1.29 4.33
C ALA A 159 -6.92 -2.35 4.47
N TYR A 160 -6.99 -3.41 3.68
CA TYR A 160 -6.04 -4.51 3.67
C TYR A 160 -5.35 -4.61 2.32
N GLU A 161 -4.02 -4.73 2.30
CA GLU A 161 -3.25 -5.05 1.11
C GLU A 161 -2.76 -6.50 1.21
N LEU A 162 -3.16 -7.32 0.24
CA LEU A 162 -3.09 -8.78 0.37
C LEU A 162 -1.67 -9.33 0.45
N LEU A 163 -0.76 -8.77 -0.34
CA LEU A 163 0.66 -9.14 -0.37
C LEU A 163 1.44 -8.06 -1.11
N ASN A 164 2.53 -7.62 -0.52
CA ASN A 164 3.48 -6.73 -1.17
C ASN A 164 4.21 -7.44 -2.31
N GLU A 165 4.30 -6.78 -3.45
CA GLU A 165 5.20 -7.14 -4.56
C GLU A 165 5.23 -8.62 -4.91
N ALA A 166 4.07 -9.19 -5.22
CA ALA A 166 3.98 -10.57 -5.70
C ALA A 166 4.90 -10.81 -6.91
N VAL A 167 5.70 -11.89 -6.89
CA VAL A 167 6.60 -12.31 -7.97
C VAL A 167 6.32 -13.76 -8.34
N ALA A 168 5.25 -13.97 -9.11
CA ALA A 168 4.90 -15.27 -9.67
C ALA A 168 5.42 -15.41 -11.11
N ASP A 169 5.93 -16.57 -11.49
CA ASP A 169 6.33 -16.83 -12.88
C ASP A 169 5.15 -16.87 -13.83
N ASN A 170 4.05 -17.48 -13.39
CA ASN A 170 2.79 -17.49 -14.10
C ASN A 170 1.82 -16.49 -13.42
N PRO A 171 1.30 -15.46 -14.13
CA PRO A 171 0.36 -14.50 -13.55
C PRO A 171 -0.91 -15.15 -12.94
N GLU A 172 -1.32 -16.33 -13.46
CA GLU A 172 -2.50 -17.03 -12.97
C GLU A 172 -2.32 -17.59 -11.55
N ASP A 173 -1.09 -17.83 -11.10
CA ASP A 173 -0.82 -18.27 -9.73
C ASP A 173 -1.17 -17.12 -8.75
N TRP A 174 -0.76 -15.90 -9.07
CA TRP A 174 -1.15 -14.72 -8.29
C TRP A 174 -2.66 -14.45 -8.40
N ASN A 175 -3.24 -14.49 -9.58
CA ASN A 175 -4.68 -14.28 -9.79
C ASN A 175 -5.54 -15.28 -8.99
N SER A 176 -5.14 -16.53 -8.96
CA SER A 176 -5.84 -17.60 -8.20
C SER A 176 -5.77 -17.34 -6.69
N LEU A 177 -4.60 -16.94 -6.21
CA LEU A 177 -4.38 -16.63 -4.80
C LEU A 177 -5.18 -15.39 -4.37
N VAL A 178 -5.15 -14.31 -5.16
CA VAL A 178 -6.00 -13.11 -4.96
C VAL A 178 -7.47 -13.48 -4.85
N ALA A 179 -7.98 -14.29 -5.80
CA ALA A 179 -9.38 -14.70 -5.79
C ALA A 179 -9.75 -15.54 -4.56
N MET A 180 -8.83 -16.38 -4.06
CA MET A 180 -9.01 -17.17 -2.84
C MET A 180 -9.08 -16.26 -1.61
N LEU A 181 -8.12 -15.35 -1.43
CA LEU A 181 -8.03 -14.45 -0.28
C LEU A 181 -9.23 -13.49 -0.23
N ILE A 182 -9.63 -12.93 -1.37
CA ILE A 182 -10.81 -12.06 -1.44
C ILE A 182 -12.06 -12.82 -1.00
N ARG A 183 -12.32 -14.01 -1.53
CA ARG A 183 -13.49 -14.81 -1.11
C ARG A 183 -13.50 -15.06 0.39
N GLN A 184 -12.35 -15.34 0.98
CA GLN A 184 -12.22 -15.55 2.42
C GLN A 184 -12.55 -14.28 3.23
N ILE A 185 -11.96 -13.15 2.87
CA ILE A 185 -12.19 -11.87 3.59
C ILE A 185 -13.64 -11.40 3.41
N ARG A 186 -14.22 -11.54 2.19
CA ARG A 186 -15.59 -11.13 1.89
C ARG A 186 -16.66 -11.93 2.65
N ALA A 187 -16.34 -13.15 3.11
CA ALA A 187 -17.26 -13.95 3.94
C ALA A 187 -17.60 -13.25 5.27
N ASP A 188 -16.64 -12.54 5.86
CA ASP A 188 -16.79 -11.86 7.14
C ASP A 188 -16.88 -10.32 7.00
N GLU A 189 -16.25 -9.76 5.97
CA GLU A 189 -16.13 -8.32 5.76
C GLU A 189 -16.47 -7.93 4.31
N PRO A 190 -17.76 -7.92 3.92
CA PRO A 190 -18.17 -7.69 2.54
C PRO A 190 -17.84 -6.28 2.01
N GLU A 191 -17.71 -5.28 2.90
CA GLU A 191 -17.44 -3.88 2.54
C GLU A 191 -15.99 -3.42 2.83
N ARG A 192 -15.13 -4.32 3.35
CA ARG A 192 -13.73 -3.98 3.61
C ARG A 192 -12.99 -3.66 2.31
N THR A 193 -12.36 -2.50 2.23
CA THR A 193 -11.51 -2.18 1.08
C THR A 193 -10.28 -3.09 1.05
N ILE A 194 -10.05 -3.72 -0.10
CA ILE A 194 -8.90 -4.58 -0.37
C ILE A 194 -8.04 -3.90 -1.43
N VAL A 195 -6.77 -3.75 -1.15
CA VAL A 195 -5.75 -3.24 -2.06
C VAL A 195 -5.07 -4.42 -2.74
N ILE A 196 -5.00 -4.39 -4.06
CA ILE A 196 -4.48 -5.50 -4.87
C ILE A 196 -3.43 -4.95 -5.82
N GLY A 197 -2.20 -5.40 -5.66
CA GLY A 197 -1.11 -5.12 -6.59
C GLY A 197 -1.14 -6.05 -7.81
N SER A 198 -0.58 -5.59 -8.93
CA SER A 198 -0.27 -6.47 -10.06
C SER A 198 0.93 -7.37 -9.74
N ASN A 199 1.21 -8.35 -10.61
CA ASN A 199 2.36 -9.24 -10.45
C ASN A 199 3.70 -8.51 -10.71
N ARG A 200 4.82 -9.21 -10.50
CA ARG A 200 6.18 -8.72 -10.82
C ARG A 200 6.48 -7.36 -10.19
N TRP A 201 6.58 -7.35 -8.84
CA TRP A 201 6.86 -6.15 -8.04
C TRP A 201 5.81 -5.06 -8.19
N GLN A 202 4.54 -5.43 -8.35
CA GLN A 202 3.46 -4.47 -8.62
C GLN A 202 3.75 -3.53 -9.80
N ALA A 203 4.44 -4.06 -10.83
CA ALA A 203 4.83 -3.26 -11.98
C ALA A 203 3.63 -2.82 -12.82
N ALA A 204 3.61 -1.57 -13.25
CA ALA A 204 2.49 -1.00 -14.02
C ALA A 204 2.21 -1.75 -15.33
N ASN A 205 3.24 -2.31 -15.98
CA ASN A 205 3.12 -3.03 -17.24
C ASN A 205 2.53 -4.44 -17.12
N THR A 206 2.36 -4.97 -15.89
CA THR A 206 1.75 -6.30 -15.68
C THR A 206 0.25 -6.24 -15.35
N PHE A 207 -0.35 -5.07 -15.34
CA PHE A 207 -1.79 -4.90 -15.13
C PHE A 207 -2.68 -5.62 -16.14
N PRO A 208 -2.32 -5.71 -17.43
CA PRO A 208 -3.14 -6.47 -18.39
C PRO A 208 -3.36 -7.94 -18.03
N ASP A 209 -2.43 -8.52 -17.25
CA ASP A 209 -2.52 -9.92 -16.79
C ASP A 209 -3.27 -10.06 -15.45
N LEU A 210 -3.54 -8.95 -14.74
CA LEU A 210 -4.21 -8.98 -13.45
C LEU A 210 -5.71 -9.27 -13.62
N ARG A 211 -6.25 -10.15 -12.78
CA ARG A 211 -7.68 -10.41 -12.68
C ARG A 211 -8.21 -10.04 -11.31
N VAL A 212 -9.20 -9.18 -11.30
CA VAL A 212 -9.92 -8.78 -10.10
C VAL A 212 -11.38 -9.18 -10.22
N PRO A 213 -12.09 -9.43 -9.09
CA PRO A 213 -13.50 -9.76 -9.10
C PRO A 213 -14.33 -8.70 -9.84
N GLU A 214 -15.25 -9.15 -10.66
CA GLU A 214 -16.21 -8.25 -11.30
C GLU A 214 -17.23 -7.74 -10.27
N ASN A 215 -17.61 -6.48 -10.40
CA ASN A 215 -18.61 -5.82 -9.55
C ASN A 215 -18.26 -5.70 -8.04
N ASP A 216 -17.00 -5.82 -7.65
CA ASP A 216 -16.56 -5.51 -6.31
C ASP A 216 -16.06 -4.06 -6.24
N ALA A 217 -16.89 -3.17 -5.69
CA ALA A 217 -16.60 -1.72 -5.59
C ALA A 217 -15.63 -1.39 -4.43
N HIS A 218 -15.23 -2.38 -3.63
CA HIS A 218 -14.34 -2.22 -2.48
C HIS A 218 -12.93 -2.73 -2.78
N ILE A 219 -12.48 -2.54 -4.02
CA ILE A 219 -11.11 -2.83 -4.47
C ILE A 219 -10.41 -1.53 -4.83
N ILE A 220 -9.15 -1.41 -4.44
CA ILE A 220 -8.19 -0.41 -4.91
C ILE A 220 -7.07 -1.17 -5.61
N LEU A 221 -6.76 -0.77 -6.84
CA LEU A 221 -5.64 -1.32 -7.60
C LEU A 221 -4.35 -0.62 -7.18
N SER A 222 -3.26 -1.38 -6.98
CA SER A 222 -1.97 -0.84 -6.52
C SER A 222 -0.84 -1.16 -7.48
N TYR A 223 0.07 -0.22 -7.69
CA TYR A 223 1.35 -0.43 -8.34
C TYR A 223 2.46 0.30 -7.61
N HIS A 224 3.71 -0.12 -7.84
CA HIS A 224 4.91 0.55 -7.33
C HIS A 224 5.64 1.22 -8.49
N PHE A 225 6.33 2.34 -8.20
CA PHE A 225 6.98 3.10 -9.25
C PHE A 225 8.34 3.66 -8.82
N TYR A 226 9.38 2.98 -9.27
CA TYR A 226 10.77 3.37 -9.02
C TYR A 226 11.57 3.62 -10.31
N THR A 227 10.88 3.86 -11.44
CA THR A 227 11.51 4.11 -12.74
C THR A 227 11.86 5.60 -12.93
N PRO A 228 13.08 5.95 -13.37
CA PRO A 228 14.20 5.08 -13.73
C PRO A 228 15.02 4.65 -12.50
N PHE A 229 15.39 3.39 -12.45
CA PHE A 229 16.00 2.80 -11.25
C PHE A 229 17.40 3.38 -10.93
N ALA A 230 18.17 3.75 -11.95
CA ALA A 230 19.47 4.41 -11.77
C ALA A 230 19.39 5.78 -11.07
N LEU A 231 18.21 6.44 -11.13
CA LEU A 231 17.96 7.67 -10.39
C LEU A 231 17.42 7.39 -9.00
N THR A 232 16.39 6.54 -8.93
CA THR A 232 15.66 6.30 -7.67
C THR A 232 16.47 5.50 -6.66
N HIS A 233 17.39 4.64 -7.12
CA HIS A 233 18.24 3.79 -6.30
C HIS A 233 19.73 4.09 -6.48
N HIS A 234 20.07 5.33 -6.83
CA HIS A 234 21.46 5.74 -6.96
C HIS A 234 22.25 5.44 -5.68
N GLN A 235 23.33 4.68 -5.80
CA GLN A 235 24.18 4.19 -4.69
C GLN A 235 23.44 3.37 -3.61
N ALA A 236 22.25 2.88 -3.86
CA ALA A 236 21.57 1.98 -2.93
C ALA A 236 22.33 0.66 -2.85
N TRP A 237 22.83 0.33 -1.65
CA TRP A 237 23.79 -0.75 -1.40
C TRP A 237 23.32 -2.15 -1.82
N TRP A 238 22.00 -2.32 -1.97
CA TRP A 238 21.37 -3.60 -2.36
C TRP A 238 21.20 -3.76 -3.88
N THR A 239 21.65 -2.77 -4.69
CA THR A 239 21.53 -2.85 -6.14
C THR A 239 22.82 -3.36 -6.79
N ASP A 240 22.66 -3.98 -7.97
CA ASP A 240 23.80 -4.47 -8.75
C ASP A 240 24.75 -3.36 -9.26
N PHE A 241 24.31 -2.10 -9.19
CA PHE A 241 25.07 -0.93 -9.65
C PHE A 241 25.36 0.06 -8.51
N SER A 242 25.31 -0.38 -7.27
CA SER A 242 25.59 0.46 -6.07
C SER A 242 26.97 1.11 -6.10
N GLU A 243 27.93 0.54 -6.85
CA GLU A 243 29.26 1.10 -7.06
C GLU A 243 29.26 2.40 -7.89
N TYR A 244 28.18 2.69 -8.63
CA TYR A 244 28.07 3.90 -9.43
C TYR A 244 27.81 5.12 -8.55
N GLY A 245 28.87 5.92 -8.30
CA GLY A 245 28.77 7.19 -7.54
C GLY A 245 28.85 8.44 -8.42
N GLY A 246 28.72 8.29 -9.74
CA GLY A 246 28.78 9.40 -10.69
C GLY A 246 27.46 10.20 -10.76
N PRO A 247 27.42 11.26 -11.58
CA PRO A 247 26.26 12.13 -11.70
C PRO A 247 25.07 11.42 -12.32
N VAL A 248 23.88 11.75 -11.84
CA VAL A 248 22.58 11.42 -12.47
C VAL A 248 21.89 12.70 -12.90
N ASN A 249 21.08 12.61 -13.95
CA ASN A 249 20.34 13.75 -14.51
C ASN A 249 18.84 13.45 -14.59
N TYR A 250 18.04 14.49 -14.45
CA TYR A 250 16.61 14.46 -14.72
C TYR A 250 16.07 15.89 -14.88
N PRO A 251 15.28 16.19 -15.94
CA PRO A 251 14.96 15.32 -17.09
C PRO A 251 16.18 15.15 -18.01
N GLY A 252 16.19 14.04 -18.77
CA GLY A 252 17.23 13.74 -19.75
C GLY A 252 17.73 12.30 -19.71
N GLN A 253 18.92 12.07 -20.27
CA GLN A 253 19.65 10.82 -20.11
C GLN A 253 20.12 10.73 -18.66
N VAL A 254 19.61 9.74 -17.89
CA VAL A 254 19.83 9.69 -16.45
C VAL A 254 21.30 9.51 -16.11
N VAL A 255 21.95 8.54 -16.73
CA VAL A 255 23.41 8.32 -16.63
C VAL A 255 24.02 8.31 -18.02
N ASP A 256 25.13 9.03 -18.20
CA ASP A 256 25.88 9.00 -19.46
C ASP A 256 26.41 7.58 -19.73
N THR A 257 26.06 7.03 -20.87
CA THR A 257 26.42 5.68 -21.26
C THR A 257 27.95 5.48 -21.42
N LEU A 258 28.70 6.56 -21.62
CA LEU A 258 30.16 6.51 -21.67
C LEU A 258 30.78 6.10 -20.31
N LEU A 259 30.07 6.33 -19.20
CA LEU A 259 30.54 5.98 -17.86
C LEU A 259 30.41 4.48 -17.55
N TYR A 260 29.69 3.69 -18.39
CA TYR A 260 29.54 2.24 -18.18
C TYR A 260 30.85 1.47 -18.32
N ARG A 261 31.87 2.04 -19.00
CA ARG A 261 33.17 1.42 -19.13
C ARG A 261 33.93 1.25 -17.81
N ASP A 262 33.56 2.08 -16.83
CA ASP A 262 34.22 2.14 -15.51
C ASP A 262 33.46 1.27 -14.46
N LEU A 263 32.39 0.59 -14.87
CA LEU A 263 31.55 -0.26 -14.01
C LEU A 263 31.95 -1.74 -14.16
N SER A 264 31.61 -2.52 -13.14
CA SER A 264 31.64 -3.99 -13.27
C SER A 264 30.75 -4.48 -14.42
N PRO A 265 31.01 -5.67 -14.99
CA PRO A 265 30.18 -6.22 -16.05
C PRO A 265 28.72 -6.34 -15.69
N THR A 266 28.39 -6.68 -14.43
CA THR A 266 27.02 -6.81 -13.89
C THR A 266 26.35 -5.44 -13.83
N ALA A 267 26.97 -4.45 -13.21
CA ALA A 267 26.44 -3.10 -13.11
C ALA A 267 26.20 -2.48 -14.50
N ALA A 268 27.19 -2.61 -15.40
CA ALA A 268 27.06 -2.13 -16.77
C ALA A 268 25.94 -2.83 -17.55
N ALA A 269 25.71 -4.12 -17.33
CA ALA A 269 24.60 -4.85 -17.94
C ALA A 269 23.25 -4.38 -17.39
N THR A 270 23.10 -4.24 -16.08
CA THR A 270 21.90 -3.72 -15.43
C THR A 270 21.55 -2.32 -15.94
N MET A 271 22.54 -1.42 -16.00
CA MET A 271 22.37 -0.07 -16.53
C MET A 271 21.93 -0.08 -18.00
N ARG A 272 22.55 -0.91 -18.87
CA ARG A 272 22.18 -0.97 -20.30
C ARG A 272 20.80 -1.55 -20.53
N ASN A 273 20.40 -2.55 -19.75
CA ASN A 273 19.21 -3.33 -20.06
C ASN A 273 17.92 -2.65 -19.55
N TRP A 274 17.94 -2.00 -18.38
CA TRP A 274 16.69 -1.52 -17.79
C TRP A 274 16.82 -0.38 -16.76
N ALA A 275 17.94 -0.21 -16.06
CA ALA A 275 18.03 0.73 -14.96
C ALA A 275 18.17 2.19 -15.42
N ASN A 276 18.72 2.43 -16.63
CA ASN A 276 19.02 3.75 -17.19
C ASN A 276 18.27 4.00 -18.50
N GLY A 277 18.18 5.27 -18.89
CA GLY A 277 17.59 5.72 -20.16
C GLY A 277 17.38 7.22 -20.19
N TYR A 278 16.71 7.69 -21.25
CA TYR A 278 16.22 9.05 -21.34
C TYR A 278 14.84 9.15 -20.68
N PHE A 279 14.71 9.97 -19.65
CA PHE A 279 13.46 10.15 -18.92
C PHE A 279 13.10 11.62 -18.79
N ASP A 280 11.82 11.90 -19.01
CA ASP A 280 11.13 13.15 -18.76
C ASP A 280 9.72 12.84 -18.23
N LYS A 281 8.95 13.84 -17.88
CA LYS A 281 7.58 13.68 -17.38
C LYS A 281 6.70 12.85 -18.31
N ALA A 282 6.80 13.08 -19.63
CA ALA A 282 6.01 12.34 -20.61
C ALA A 282 6.41 10.86 -20.68
N ARG A 283 7.70 10.54 -20.51
CA ARG A 283 8.16 9.15 -20.42
C ARG A 283 7.66 8.47 -19.15
N LEU A 284 7.73 9.14 -18.00
CA LEU A 284 7.21 8.59 -16.74
C LEU A 284 5.72 8.27 -16.85
N GLU A 285 4.93 9.17 -17.44
CA GLU A 285 3.50 8.93 -17.64
C GLU A 285 3.24 7.74 -18.58
N ARG A 286 4.02 7.56 -19.63
CA ARG A 286 3.92 6.38 -20.51
C ARG A 286 4.22 5.07 -19.78
N GLU A 287 5.20 5.06 -18.85
CA GLU A 287 5.49 3.87 -18.05
C GLU A 287 4.33 3.48 -17.11
N MET A 288 3.57 4.46 -16.62
CA MET A 288 2.39 4.24 -15.78
C MET A 288 1.11 3.93 -16.58
N ALA A 289 1.09 4.20 -17.88
CA ALA A 289 -0.12 4.14 -18.70
C ALA A 289 -0.87 2.80 -18.66
N PRO A 290 -0.21 1.61 -18.62
CA PRO A 290 -0.92 0.34 -18.54
C PRO A 290 -1.78 0.22 -17.28
N ALA A 291 -1.27 0.63 -16.11
CA ALA A 291 -2.01 0.63 -14.86
C ALA A 291 -3.16 1.63 -14.87
N ILE A 292 -2.91 2.86 -15.37
CA ILE A 292 -3.91 3.91 -15.49
C ILE A 292 -5.06 3.48 -16.42
N GLN A 293 -4.74 2.89 -17.55
CA GLN A 293 -5.73 2.41 -18.52
C GLN A 293 -6.57 1.27 -17.90
N TYR A 294 -5.91 0.27 -17.30
CA TYR A 294 -6.61 -0.85 -16.67
C TYR A 294 -7.58 -0.38 -15.58
N ALA A 295 -7.15 0.54 -14.71
CA ALA A 295 -8.00 1.10 -13.66
C ALA A 295 -9.24 1.81 -14.22
N ARG A 296 -9.08 2.57 -15.30
CA ARG A 296 -10.19 3.23 -16.01
C ARG A 296 -11.17 2.23 -16.62
N GLU A 297 -10.67 1.18 -17.26
CA GLU A 297 -11.49 0.10 -17.84
C GLU A 297 -12.28 -0.64 -16.77
N LYS A 298 -11.65 -0.96 -15.65
CA LYS A 298 -12.29 -1.62 -14.50
C LYS A 298 -13.15 -0.68 -13.65
N LYS A 299 -13.04 0.64 -13.83
CA LYS A 299 -13.71 1.68 -13.02
C LYS A 299 -13.37 1.56 -11.53
N LEU A 300 -12.13 1.20 -11.23
CA LEU A 300 -11.60 1.05 -9.89
C LEU A 300 -10.58 2.16 -9.57
N PRO A 301 -10.48 2.59 -8.31
CA PRO A 301 -9.42 3.49 -7.88
C PRO A 301 -8.04 2.90 -8.14
N LEU A 302 -7.08 3.77 -8.50
CA LEU A 302 -5.67 3.41 -8.67
C LEU A 302 -4.82 4.09 -7.61
N TYR A 303 -3.84 3.36 -7.13
CA TYR A 303 -2.94 3.76 -6.06
C TYR A 303 -1.49 3.41 -6.40
N CYS A 304 -0.57 4.35 -6.25
CA CYS A 304 0.85 4.08 -6.25
C CYS A 304 1.27 3.81 -4.80
N GLY A 305 1.36 2.53 -4.42
CA GLY A 305 1.61 2.10 -3.03
C GLY A 305 3.02 2.44 -2.54
N GLU A 306 3.97 2.50 -3.48
CA GLU A 306 5.34 2.88 -3.21
C GLU A 306 5.96 3.66 -4.36
N PHE A 307 6.67 4.71 -4.02
CA PHE A 307 7.62 5.43 -4.87
C PHE A 307 8.56 6.23 -3.99
N GLY A 308 9.77 6.44 -4.45
CA GLY A 308 10.76 7.14 -3.65
C GLY A 308 12.06 7.37 -4.42
N VAL A 309 12.95 8.16 -3.83
CA VAL A 309 14.31 8.40 -4.33
C VAL A 309 15.27 8.31 -3.17
N TYR A 310 16.23 7.41 -3.27
CA TYR A 310 17.32 7.28 -2.30
C TYR A 310 18.11 8.59 -2.21
N PRO A 311 18.43 9.11 -1.00
CA PRO A 311 18.82 10.51 -0.82
C PRO A 311 20.29 10.81 -1.14
N THR A 312 20.89 10.14 -2.13
CA THR A 312 22.30 10.31 -2.54
C THR A 312 22.50 11.22 -3.74
N ILE A 313 21.41 11.60 -4.42
CA ILE A 313 21.45 12.46 -5.60
C ILE A 313 21.25 13.92 -5.24
N ASP A 314 21.59 14.82 -6.18
CA ASP A 314 21.33 16.25 -6.06
C ASP A 314 19.85 16.54 -5.73
N ASN A 315 19.62 17.39 -4.73
CA ASN A 315 18.26 17.62 -4.21
C ASN A 315 17.35 18.33 -5.22
N GLU A 316 17.88 19.16 -6.12
CA GLU A 316 17.07 19.84 -7.16
C GLU A 316 16.57 18.82 -8.20
N ILE A 317 17.43 17.85 -8.55
CA ILE A 317 17.06 16.75 -9.44
C ILE A 317 15.99 15.87 -8.76
N ARG A 318 16.21 15.51 -7.49
CA ARG A 318 15.29 14.73 -6.67
C ARG A 318 13.91 15.39 -6.60
N LEU A 319 13.84 16.66 -6.23
CA LEU A 319 12.57 17.40 -6.09
C LEU A 319 11.84 17.57 -7.42
N ARG A 320 12.56 17.79 -8.53
CA ARG A 320 11.97 17.89 -9.86
C ARG A 320 11.32 16.56 -10.27
N TYR A 321 11.97 15.44 -10.01
CA TYR A 321 11.40 14.11 -10.25
C TYR A 321 10.12 13.89 -9.44
N TYR A 322 10.12 14.20 -8.14
CA TYR A 322 8.92 14.12 -7.31
C TYR A 322 7.79 15.04 -7.79
N GLN A 323 8.12 16.25 -8.23
CA GLN A 323 7.12 17.16 -8.76
C GLN A 323 6.43 16.57 -10.00
N ASP A 324 7.20 16.03 -10.94
CA ASP A 324 6.64 15.42 -12.15
C ASP A 324 5.79 14.19 -11.83
N LEU A 325 6.23 13.33 -10.90
CA LEU A 325 5.43 12.17 -10.45
C LEU A 325 4.11 12.60 -9.85
N THR A 326 4.14 13.50 -8.87
CA THR A 326 2.92 13.93 -8.17
C THR A 326 1.96 14.68 -9.10
N ASP A 327 2.48 15.40 -10.10
CA ASP A 327 1.65 16.02 -11.15
C ASP A 327 0.95 14.97 -12.01
N ILE A 328 1.66 13.89 -12.40
CA ILE A 328 1.07 12.77 -13.16
C ILE A 328 0.00 12.08 -12.30
N PHE A 329 0.28 11.81 -11.03
CA PHE A 329 -0.69 11.18 -10.12
C PHE A 329 -1.96 12.02 -10.02
N ARG A 330 -1.84 13.32 -9.78
CA ARG A 330 -2.99 14.23 -9.68
C ARG A 330 -3.79 14.32 -10.99
N ALA A 331 -3.09 14.46 -12.11
CA ALA A 331 -3.73 14.54 -13.43
C ALA A 331 -4.54 13.28 -13.79
N ASN A 332 -4.15 12.12 -13.24
CA ASN A 332 -4.78 10.84 -13.51
C ASN A 332 -5.65 10.30 -12.34
N ASN A 333 -5.89 11.10 -11.29
CA ASN A 333 -6.60 10.70 -10.07
C ASN A 333 -6.01 9.44 -9.41
N VAL A 334 -4.69 9.30 -9.39
CA VAL A 334 -3.96 8.25 -8.72
C VAL A 334 -3.67 8.70 -7.30
N ALA A 335 -4.13 7.94 -6.29
CA ALA A 335 -3.66 8.11 -4.92
C ALA A 335 -2.23 7.58 -4.80
N TYR A 336 -1.46 8.06 -3.82
CA TYR A 336 -0.07 7.65 -3.71
C TYR A 336 0.45 7.62 -2.27
N CYS A 337 1.48 6.81 -2.02
CA CYS A 337 2.13 6.66 -0.74
C CYS A 337 3.65 6.67 -0.90
N HIS A 338 4.29 7.68 -0.33
CA HIS A 338 5.75 7.81 -0.41
C HIS A 338 6.44 6.71 0.41
N TRP A 339 7.44 6.08 -0.14
CA TRP A 339 8.38 5.24 0.58
C TRP A 339 9.60 6.07 0.95
N CYS A 340 9.84 6.43 2.26
CA CYS A 340 9.07 6.10 3.45
C CYS A 340 9.14 7.23 4.50
N TYR A 341 8.50 7.06 5.66
CA TYR A 341 8.55 8.04 6.76
C TYR A 341 9.93 8.11 7.41
N LYS A 342 10.46 6.95 7.85
CA LYS A 342 11.82 6.71 8.36
C LYS A 342 12.41 5.51 7.64
N GLY A 343 13.72 5.47 7.45
CA GLY A 343 14.40 4.35 6.78
C GLY A 343 15.20 4.80 5.57
N ASP A 344 15.16 4.04 4.48
CA ASP A 344 16.07 4.23 3.34
C ASP A 344 15.74 5.42 2.43
N PHE A 345 14.46 5.79 2.34
CA PHE A 345 13.99 6.90 1.52
C PHE A 345 13.24 7.94 2.38
N PRO A 346 13.87 8.49 3.42
CA PRO A 346 13.15 9.20 4.46
C PRO A 346 12.58 10.54 3.97
N ILE A 347 11.40 10.90 4.52
CA ILE A 347 10.92 12.28 4.45
C ILE A 347 11.50 13.14 5.58
N LEU A 348 12.09 12.50 6.60
CA LEU A 348 12.74 13.17 7.73
C LEU A 348 14.23 13.26 7.48
N ASP A 349 14.83 14.39 7.88
CA ASP A 349 16.27 14.55 7.92
C ASP A 349 16.90 13.84 9.14
N GLU A 350 18.22 13.93 9.29
CA GLU A 350 18.97 13.35 10.40
C GLU A 350 18.56 13.89 11.78
N LYS A 351 17.92 15.07 11.83
CA LYS A 351 17.40 15.68 13.06
C LYS A 351 15.96 15.25 13.36
N GLY A 352 15.38 14.42 12.48
CA GLY A 352 13.99 14.00 12.56
C GLY A 352 12.99 15.07 12.13
N GLU A 353 13.43 16.09 11.39
CA GLU A 353 12.56 17.12 10.83
C GLU A 353 12.21 16.83 9.38
N PRO A 354 10.97 17.15 8.94
CA PRO A 354 10.54 16.92 7.57
C PRO A 354 11.30 17.81 6.58
N ASP A 355 11.75 17.24 5.44
CA ASP A 355 12.18 18.05 4.30
C ASP A 355 10.98 18.86 3.78
N SER A 356 10.94 20.14 4.13
CA SER A 356 9.80 21.03 3.88
C SER A 356 9.45 21.16 2.39
N ARG A 357 10.46 21.13 1.50
CA ARG A 357 10.25 21.22 0.03
C ARG A 357 9.65 19.92 -0.50
N LEU A 358 10.18 18.77 -0.09
CA LEU A 358 9.65 17.47 -0.46
C LEU A 358 8.21 17.30 0.04
N VAL A 359 7.99 17.61 1.31
CA VAL A 359 6.65 17.52 1.93
C VAL A 359 5.64 18.43 1.21
N ALA A 360 6.03 19.66 0.85
CA ALA A 360 5.15 20.55 0.08
C ALA A 360 4.72 19.94 -1.27
N ILE A 361 5.63 19.23 -1.96
CA ILE A 361 5.32 18.52 -3.21
C ILE A 361 4.37 17.34 -2.95
N LEU A 362 4.68 16.52 -1.94
CA LEU A 362 3.94 15.29 -1.63
C LEU A 362 2.52 15.56 -1.09
N THR A 363 2.29 16.70 -0.43
CA THR A 363 0.99 17.01 0.20
C THR A 363 0.19 18.10 -0.52
N ALA A 364 0.70 18.61 -1.65
CA ALA A 364 -0.01 19.57 -2.50
C ALA A 364 -1.41 19.03 -2.89
N LYS A 365 -2.42 19.94 -2.86
CA LYS A 365 -3.83 19.62 -3.15
C LYS A 365 -4.14 19.73 -4.64
#